data_89ed60947a57e9813691b582118592cf
#
_entry.id   89ed60947a57e9813691b582118592cf
#
_cell.length_a   1.000
_cell.length_b   1.000
_cell.length_c   1.000
_cell.angle_alpha   90.00
_cell.angle_beta   90.00
_cell.angle_gamma   90.00
#
_symmetry.space_group_name_H-M   'P 1'
#
loop_
_entity.id
_entity.type
_entity.pdbx_description
1 polymer ?
#
loop_
_entity_poly.entity_id
_entity_poly.type
_entity_poly.pdbx_seq_one_letter_code
_entity_poly.pdbx_strand_id
1 'polypeptide(L)'
;MKKVGIVMGSDSDLPILRKTMDTLTSLGIPYECHIYSAHRTPEEARDFAVSARANGFGVLIAAAGMAAHLAGAIAANTTLLVIGIPCKGPCLDGIDALLSTVMMPSGIPVATVAVNGGVNAALLSAQILAVEDAELAAKLDARRAADAAKVLEKDAALQAELNG
;
A
#
# COMPACT_ATOMS: atom_id res chain seq x y z
N MET A 1 -17.76 5.31 4.37
CA MET A 1 -16.32 4.91 4.36
C MET A 1 -15.56 5.73 3.32
N LYS A 2 -14.35 6.20 3.63
CA LYS A 2 -13.45 6.87 2.70
C LYS A 2 -12.82 5.85 1.74
N LYS A 3 -12.58 6.24 0.48
CA LYS A 3 -11.90 5.38 -0.50
C LYS A 3 -10.38 5.51 -0.46
N VAL A 4 -9.67 4.53 -1.02
CA VAL A 4 -8.22 4.51 -1.17
C VAL A 4 -7.86 4.87 -2.61
N GLY A 5 -6.95 5.83 -2.80
CA GLY A 5 -6.38 6.15 -4.10
C GLY A 5 -5.11 5.34 -4.33
N ILE A 6 -4.97 4.70 -5.49
CA ILE A 6 -3.80 3.91 -5.85
C ILE A 6 -3.19 4.50 -7.11
N VAL A 7 -1.88 4.77 -7.07
CA VAL A 7 -1.13 5.27 -8.22
C VAL A 7 0.12 4.41 -8.44
N MET A 8 0.40 4.05 -9.68
CA MET A 8 1.63 3.37 -10.08
C MET A 8 2.37 4.14 -11.16
N GLY A 9 3.70 4.11 -11.11
CA GLY A 9 4.55 4.80 -12.08
C GLY A 9 4.61 4.12 -13.45
N SER A 10 4.30 2.83 -13.50
CA SER A 10 4.27 1.99 -14.70
C SER A 10 3.31 0.82 -14.51
N ASP A 11 2.77 0.31 -15.62
CA ASP A 11 1.96 -0.92 -15.66
C ASP A 11 2.74 -2.18 -15.23
N SER A 12 4.07 -2.13 -15.26
CA SER A 12 4.94 -3.19 -14.72
C SER A 12 4.72 -3.46 -13.23
N ASP A 13 4.19 -2.48 -12.48
CA ASP A 13 3.92 -2.59 -11.04
C ASP A 13 2.52 -3.19 -10.75
N LEU A 14 1.70 -3.37 -11.78
CA LEU A 14 0.33 -3.87 -11.66
C LEU A 14 0.22 -5.23 -10.94
N PRO A 15 1.12 -6.22 -11.13
CA PRO A 15 1.04 -7.50 -10.40
C PRO A 15 1.12 -7.32 -8.88
N ILE A 16 1.87 -6.34 -8.40
CA ILE A 16 1.97 -6.00 -6.97
C ILE A 16 0.66 -5.35 -6.51
N LEU A 17 0.15 -4.40 -7.30
CA LEU A 17 -1.06 -3.66 -6.97
C LEU A 17 -2.35 -4.47 -7.13
N ARG A 18 -2.37 -5.55 -7.92
CA ARG A 18 -3.48 -6.52 -7.90
C ARG A 18 -3.68 -7.09 -6.51
N LYS A 19 -2.61 -7.47 -5.81
CA LYS A 19 -2.69 -7.97 -4.43
C LYS A 19 -3.21 -6.89 -3.47
N THR A 20 -2.86 -5.63 -3.71
CA THR A 20 -3.39 -4.47 -2.95
C THR A 20 -4.90 -4.35 -3.17
N MET A 21 -5.34 -4.32 -4.43
CA MET A 21 -6.74 -4.20 -4.81
C MET A 21 -7.59 -5.37 -4.29
N ASP A 22 -7.11 -6.60 -4.43
CA ASP A 22 -7.79 -7.81 -3.93
C ASP A 22 -7.96 -7.75 -2.40
N THR A 23 -6.93 -7.26 -1.69
CA THR A 23 -6.99 -7.10 -0.23
C THR A 23 -8.01 -6.02 0.17
N LEU A 24 -8.03 -4.86 -0.51
CA LEU A 24 -9.03 -3.81 -0.26
C LEU A 24 -10.44 -4.32 -0.55
N THR A 25 -10.62 -5.02 -1.67
CA THR A 25 -11.91 -5.64 -2.04
C THR A 25 -12.39 -6.62 -0.97
N SER A 26 -11.50 -7.48 -0.45
CA SER A 26 -11.86 -8.45 0.60
C SER A 26 -12.32 -7.80 1.91
N LEU A 27 -11.89 -6.57 2.17
CA LEU A 27 -12.28 -5.77 3.34
C LEU A 27 -13.49 -4.86 3.06
N GLY A 28 -13.96 -4.80 1.80
CA GLY A 28 -15.05 -3.93 1.37
C GLY A 28 -14.66 -2.45 1.27
N ILE A 29 -13.37 -2.14 1.10
CA ILE A 29 -12.87 -0.77 0.98
C ILE A 29 -12.89 -0.34 -0.49
N PRO A 30 -13.62 0.72 -0.86
CA PRO A 30 -13.62 1.24 -2.22
C PRO A 30 -12.27 1.86 -2.58
N TYR A 31 -11.86 1.73 -3.84
CA TYR A 31 -10.61 2.30 -4.33
C TYR A 31 -10.73 2.78 -5.79
N GLU A 32 -9.80 3.63 -6.19
CA GLU A 32 -9.51 3.98 -7.59
C GLU A 32 -8.03 3.76 -7.86
N CYS A 33 -7.69 3.31 -9.08
CA CYS A 33 -6.33 2.96 -9.47
C CYS A 33 -5.95 3.62 -10.79
N HIS A 34 -4.79 4.30 -10.82
CA HIS A 34 -4.29 5.02 -11.99
C HIS A 34 -2.82 4.72 -12.26
N ILE A 35 -2.41 4.89 -13.52
CA ILE A 35 -1.01 4.88 -13.93
C ILE A 35 -0.59 6.33 -14.16
N TYR A 36 0.11 6.93 -13.19
CA TYR A 36 0.67 8.27 -13.29
C TYR A 36 2.14 8.23 -12.86
N SER A 37 3.01 8.68 -13.73
CA SER A 37 4.45 8.73 -13.47
C SER A 37 4.86 10.11 -12.96
N ALA A 38 5.58 10.16 -11.84
CA ALA A 38 6.14 11.42 -11.35
C ALA A 38 7.07 12.11 -12.36
N HIS A 39 7.70 11.33 -13.25
CA HIS A 39 8.66 11.84 -14.24
C HIS A 39 8.04 12.09 -15.61
N ARG A 40 7.04 11.29 -16.04
CA ARG A 40 6.48 11.31 -17.39
C ARG A 40 5.12 11.97 -17.48
N THR A 41 4.35 11.94 -16.39
CA THR A 41 3.02 12.57 -16.27
C THR A 41 2.91 13.32 -14.93
N PRO A 42 3.80 14.30 -14.67
CA PRO A 42 3.89 14.97 -13.38
C PRO A 42 2.64 15.79 -13.03
N GLU A 43 1.96 16.34 -14.04
CA GLU A 43 0.76 17.16 -13.84
C GLU A 43 -0.41 16.28 -13.37
N GLU A 44 -0.66 15.13 -14.01
CA GLU A 44 -1.71 14.20 -13.63
C GLU A 44 -1.47 13.62 -12.22
N ALA A 45 -0.22 13.29 -11.90
CA ALA A 45 0.16 12.83 -10.56
C ALA A 45 -0.10 13.90 -9.49
N ARG A 46 0.26 15.16 -9.79
CA ARG A 46 0.02 16.31 -8.92
C ARG A 46 -1.47 16.58 -8.73
N ASP A 47 -2.22 16.66 -9.82
CA ASP A 47 -3.66 17.00 -9.78
C ASP A 47 -4.47 15.93 -9.05
N PHE A 48 -4.12 14.66 -9.21
CA PHE A 48 -4.67 13.57 -8.43
C PHE A 48 -4.44 13.78 -6.93
N ALA A 49 -3.22 14.12 -6.51
CA ALA A 49 -2.87 14.34 -5.11
C ALA A 49 -3.60 15.56 -4.52
N VAL A 50 -3.61 16.68 -5.24
CA VAL A 50 -4.26 17.95 -4.81
C VAL A 50 -5.77 17.77 -4.65
N SER A 51 -6.42 17.10 -5.58
CA SER A 51 -7.88 16.91 -5.58
C SER A 51 -8.35 15.75 -4.67
N ALA A 52 -7.45 14.89 -4.20
CA ALA A 52 -7.78 13.63 -3.54
C ALA A 52 -8.72 13.81 -2.33
N ARG A 53 -8.47 14.78 -1.45
CA ARG A 53 -9.32 15.01 -0.28
C ARG A 53 -10.74 15.40 -0.68
N ALA A 54 -10.90 16.30 -1.65
CA ALA A 54 -12.19 16.73 -2.16
C ALA A 54 -12.94 15.60 -2.85
N ASN A 55 -12.21 14.68 -3.49
CA ASN A 55 -12.77 13.49 -4.16
C ASN A 55 -13.07 12.32 -3.20
N GLY A 56 -12.97 12.53 -1.87
CA GLY A 56 -13.39 11.55 -0.87
C GLY A 56 -12.35 10.46 -0.56
N PHE A 57 -11.09 10.62 -0.97
CA PHE A 57 -10.02 9.72 -0.54
C PHE A 57 -9.65 9.96 0.93
N GLY A 58 -9.29 8.88 1.63
CA GLY A 58 -8.78 8.91 3.00
C GLY A 58 -7.29 8.61 3.08
N VAL A 59 -6.79 7.77 2.17
CA VAL A 59 -5.40 7.34 2.08
C VAL A 59 -5.01 7.23 0.61
N LEU A 60 -3.76 7.54 0.29
CA LEU A 60 -3.18 7.32 -1.04
C LEU A 60 -2.07 6.27 -0.96
N ILE A 61 -2.01 5.38 -1.94
CA ILE A 61 -0.94 4.39 -2.12
C ILE A 61 -0.21 4.74 -3.41
N ALA A 62 1.11 4.81 -3.37
CA ALA A 62 1.95 5.05 -4.53
C ALA A 62 3.02 3.97 -4.67
N ALA A 63 3.04 3.29 -5.82
CA ALA A 63 3.99 2.22 -6.14
C ALA A 63 4.95 2.66 -7.24
N ALA A 64 6.24 2.47 -7.03
CA ALA A 64 7.26 2.77 -8.02
C ALA A 64 8.53 1.94 -7.78
N GLY A 65 9.25 1.63 -8.86
CA GLY A 65 10.56 0.99 -8.84
C GLY A 65 11.70 1.94 -9.20
N MET A 66 12.93 1.47 -9.09
CA MET A 66 14.16 2.21 -9.41
C MET A 66 14.23 3.56 -8.66
N ALA A 67 14.31 4.69 -9.36
CA ALA A 67 14.18 6.03 -8.80
C ALA A 67 12.71 6.28 -8.39
N ALA A 68 12.28 5.68 -7.31
CA ALA A 68 10.89 5.60 -6.85
C ALA A 68 10.42 6.90 -6.20
N HIS A 69 10.37 7.98 -6.95
CA HIS A 69 10.01 9.33 -6.48
C HIS A 69 8.50 9.55 -6.34
N LEU A 70 7.65 8.64 -6.86
CA LEU A 70 6.21 8.88 -6.99
C LEU A 70 5.53 9.13 -5.64
N ALA A 71 5.83 8.33 -4.62
CA ALA A 71 5.23 8.50 -3.29
C ALA A 71 5.59 9.86 -2.67
N GLY A 72 6.86 10.28 -2.78
CA GLY A 72 7.31 11.59 -2.34
C GLY A 72 6.66 12.74 -3.12
N ALA A 73 6.53 12.61 -4.44
CA ALA A 73 5.87 13.60 -5.29
C ALA A 73 4.38 13.75 -4.95
N ILE A 74 3.68 12.65 -4.69
CA ILE A 74 2.28 12.66 -4.20
C ILE A 74 2.21 13.32 -2.82
N ALA A 75 3.05 12.92 -1.87
CA ALA A 75 3.05 13.45 -0.50
C ALA A 75 3.34 14.95 -0.43
N ALA A 76 4.14 15.47 -1.36
CA ALA A 76 4.42 16.91 -1.45
C ALA A 76 3.20 17.74 -1.88
N ASN A 77 2.15 17.12 -2.40
CA ASN A 77 0.97 17.82 -2.94
C ASN A 77 -0.33 17.52 -2.17
N THR A 78 -0.26 16.82 -1.03
CA THR A 78 -1.42 16.55 -0.18
C THR A 78 -1.01 16.39 1.28
N THR A 79 -1.96 16.62 2.19
CA THR A 79 -1.82 16.28 3.61
C THR A 79 -2.60 15.01 3.98
N LEU A 80 -3.12 14.27 2.99
CA LEU A 80 -3.57 12.90 3.21
C LEU A 80 -2.36 12.00 3.48
N LEU A 81 -2.57 10.93 4.25
CA LEU A 81 -1.52 9.94 4.44
C LEU A 81 -1.19 9.26 3.12
N VAL A 82 0.11 9.22 2.79
CA VAL A 82 0.64 8.53 1.61
C VAL A 82 1.44 7.31 2.04
N ILE A 83 1.09 6.15 1.46
CA ILE A 83 1.81 4.90 1.65
C ILE A 83 2.62 4.62 0.39
N GLY A 84 3.93 4.47 0.57
CA GLY A 84 4.84 4.12 -0.52
C GLY A 84 5.10 2.62 -0.60
N ILE A 85 4.96 2.04 -1.79
CA ILE A 85 5.37 0.67 -2.09
C ILE A 85 6.60 0.73 -2.97
N PRO A 86 7.81 0.47 -2.43
CA PRO A 86 8.99 0.31 -3.27
C PRO A 86 8.86 -0.99 -4.08
N CYS A 87 9.02 -0.91 -5.41
CA CYS A 87 8.90 -2.05 -6.28
C CYS A 87 10.28 -2.59 -6.66
N LYS A 88 10.44 -3.92 -6.65
CA LYS A 88 11.67 -4.59 -7.06
C LYS A 88 11.98 -4.27 -8.51
N GLY A 89 13.19 -3.82 -8.76
CA GLY A 89 13.74 -3.55 -10.08
C GLY A 89 14.86 -4.52 -10.46
N PRO A 90 15.37 -4.45 -11.70
CA PRO A 90 16.33 -5.43 -12.23
C PRO A 90 17.75 -5.28 -11.68
N CYS A 91 18.16 -4.10 -11.17
CA CYS A 91 19.55 -3.81 -10.85
C CYS A 91 19.90 -4.06 -9.37
N LEU A 92 19.10 -3.53 -8.44
CA LEU A 92 19.40 -3.53 -6.99
C LEU A 92 18.30 -4.22 -6.15
N ASP A 93 17.53 -5.11 -6.77
CA ASP A 93 16.48 -5.91 -6.10
C ASP A 93 15.46 -5.10 -5.28
N GLY A 94 15.32 -3.82 -5.58
CA GLY A 94 14.38 -2.91 -4.91
C GLY A 94 15.00 -2.08 -3.77
N ILE A 95 16.28 -2.23 -3.44
CA ILE A 95 16.97 -1.40 -2.44
C ILE A 95 17.00 0.06 -2.89
N ASP A 96 17.23 0.32 -4.18
CA ASP A 96 17.15 1.63 -4.81
C ASP A 96 15.76 2.26 -4.62
N ALA A 97 14.71 1.50 -4.89
CA ALA A 97 13.33 1.94 -4.71
C ALA A 97 12.99 2.16 -3.23
N LEU A 98 13.44 1.27 -2.34
CA LEU A 98 13.23 1.42 -0.89
C LEU A 98 13.86 2.71 -0.38
N LEU A 99 15.12 2.96 -0.69
CA LEU A 99 15.83 4.16 -0.23
C LEU A 99 15.23 5.44 -0.83
N SER A 100 14.84 5.41 -2.11
CA SER A 100 14.16 6.55 -2.77
C SER A 100 12.80 6.87 -2.16
N THR A 101 12.11 5.87 -1.60
CA THR A 101 10.77 6.03 -1.02
C THR A 101 10.81 6.41 0.45
N VAL A 102 11.71 5.77 1.24
CA VAL A 102 11.72 5.92 2.70
C VAL A 102 12.47 7.14 3.20
N MET A 103 13.50 7.61 2.46
CA MET A 103 14.36 8.71 2.87
C MET A 103 13.74 10.08 2.57
N MET A 104 12.59 10.36 3.19
CA MET A 104 11.86 11.62 3.02
C MET A 104 12.42 12.73 3.92
N PRO A 105 12.39 14.00 3.44
CA PRO A 105 12.78 15.15 4.26
C PRO A 105 11.78 15.39 5.39
N SER A 106 12.24 16.06 6.45
CA SER A 106 11.37 16.50 7.53
C SER A 106 10.24 17.39 7.00
N GLY A 107 9.00 17.10 7.42
CA GLY A 107 7.80 17.82 7.03
C GLY A 107 6.98 17.16 5.90
N ILE A 108 7.55 16.23 5.14
CA ILE A 108 6.85 15.50 4.07
C ILE A 108 6.97 13.98 4.31
N PRO A 109 6.21 13.41 5.24
CA PRO A 109 6.30 11.99 5.57
C PRO A 109 5.65 11.09 4.51
N VAL A 110 6.24 9.91 4.31
CA VAL A 110 5.66 8.80 3.56
C VAL A 110 5.74 7.54 4.43
N ALA A 111 4.62 6.84 4.60
CA ALA A 111 4.58 5.55 5.29
C ALA A 111 5.04 4.45 4.32
N THR A 112 6.29 4.03 4.42
CA THR A 112 6.88 3.08 3.48
C THR A 112 6.71 1.64 3.98
N VAL A 113 6.13 0.78 3.15
CA VAL A 113 6.03 -0.67 3.40
C VAL A 113 7.22 -1.42 2.79
N ALA A 114 7.29 -2.73 3.01
CA ALA A 114 8.35 -3.57 2.45
C ALA A 114 8.37 -3.53 0.90
N VAL A 115 9.52 -3.88 0.31
CA VAL A 115 9.64 -4.08 -1.15
C VAL A 115 8.58 -5.06 -1.63
N ASN A 116 7.83 -4.68 -2.65
CA ASN A 116 6.67 -5.41 -3.19
C ASN A 116 5.53 -5.66 -2.17
N GLY A 117 5.45 -4.87 -1.09
CA GLY A 117 4.55 -5.04 0.04
C GLY A 117 3.09 -4.60 -0.22
N GLY A 118 2.51 -4.95 -1.37
CA GLY A 118 1.17 -4.52 -1.78
C GLY A 118 0.05 -4.91 -0.81
N VAL A 119 0.09 -6.12 -0.24
CA VAL A 119 -0.88 -6.57 0.79
C VAL A 119 -0.78 -5.69 2.03
N ASN A 120 0.44 -5.44 2.52
CA ASN A 120 0.63 -4.61 3.70
C ASN A 120 0.27 -3.14 3.48
N ALA A 121 0.43 -2.61 2.27
CA ALA A 121 -0.06 -1.27 1.94
C ALA A 121 -1.59 -1.17 2.05
N ALA A 122 -2.31 -2.18 1.57
CA ALA A 122 -3.76 -2.26 1.72
C ALA A 122 -4.18 -2.39 3.19
N LEU A 123 -3.52 -3.28 3.95
CA LEU A 123 -3.82 -3.47 5.37
C LEU A 123 -3.50 -2.21 6.20
N LEU A 124 -2.40 -1.52 5.92
CA LEU A 124 -2.07 -0.26 6.58
C LEU A 124 -3.12 0.82 6.27
N SER A 125 -3.56 0.91 4.99
CA SER A 125 -4.68 1.79 4.62
C SER A 125 -5.95 1.46 5.41
N ALA A 126 -6.28 0.17 5.52
CA ALA A 126 -7.42 -0.30 6.29
C ALA A 126 -7.31 0.05 7.79
N GLN A 127 -6.13 -0.14 8.40
CA GLN A 127 -5.89 0.22 9.80
C GLN A 127 -6.08 1.72 10.04
N ILE A 128 -5.64 2.57 9.12
CA ILE A 128 -5.81 4.02 9.22
C ILE A 128 -7.29 4.39 9.15
N LEU A 129 -8.03 3.81 8.19
CA LEU A 129 -9.46 4.07 8.04
C LEU A 129 -10.27 3.50 9.21
N ALA A 130 -9.83 2.39 9.79
CA ALA A 130 -10.49 1.71 10.92
C ALA A 130 -10.43 2.51 12.24
N VAL A 131 -9.59 3.55 12.34
CA VAL A 131 -9.56 4.43 13.53
C VAL A 131 -10.93 5.06 13.78
N GLU A 132 -11.68 5.35 12.71
CA GLU A 132 -13.03 5.93 12.80
C GLU A 132 -14.14 4.98 12.30
N ASP A 133 -13.81 3.69 12.04
CA ASP A 133 -14.73 2.69 11.49
C ASP A 133 -14.63 1.37 12.26
N ALA A 134 -15.52 1.20 13.25
CA ALA A 134 -15.50 0.02 14.11
C ALA A 134 -15.82 -1.30 13.38
N GLU A 135 -16.61 -1.25 12.30
CA GLU A 135 -16.89 -2.45 11.48
C GLU A 135 -15.63 -2.90 10.75
N LEU A 136 -14.89 -1.96 10.19
CA LEU A 136 -13.61 -2.25 9.54
C LEU A 136 -12.56 -2.75 10.55
N ALA A 137 -12.52 -2.17 11.77
CA ALA A 137 -11.65 -2.65 12.84
C ALA A 137 -11.94 -4.12 13.18
N ALA A 138 -13.21 -4.49 13.35
CA ALA A 138 -13.62 -5.87 13.62
C ALA A 138 -13.22 -6.84 12.47
N LYS A 139 -13.31 -6.41 11.21
CA LYS A 139 -12.84 -7.23 10.07
C LYS A 139 -11.33 -7.45 10.10
N LEU A 140 -10.54 -6.46 10.50
CA LEU A 140 -9.09 -6.60 10.65
C LEU A 140 -8.73 -7.56 11.78
N ASP A 141 -9.41 -7.50 12.92
CA ASP A 141 -9.21 -8.41 14.04
C ASP A 141 -9.56 -9.86 13.66
N ALA A 142 -10.70 -10.05 13.01
CA ALA A 142 -11.11 -11.37 12.51
C ALA A 142 -10.10 -11.96 11.51
N ARG A 143 -9.56 -11.14 10.60
CA ARG A 143 -8.50 -11.56 9.69
C ARG A 143 -7.25 -12.01 10.43
N ARG A 144 -6.77 -11.24 11.41
CA ARG A 144 -5.59 -11.62 12.22
C ARG A 144 -5.81 -12.93 12.97
N ALA A 145 -6.98 -13.12 13.54
CA ALA A 145 -7.33 -14.37 14.23
C ALA A 145 -7.32 -15.57 13.27
N ALA A 146 -7.88 -15.40 12.06
CA ALA A 146 -7.87 -16.44 11.04
C ALA A 146 -6.46 -16.77 10.54
N ASP A 147 -5.60 -15.79 10.36
CA ASP A 147 -4.21 -15.99 9.93
C ASP A 147 -3.38 -16.67 11.05
N ALA A 148 -3.61 -16.34 12.32
CA ALA A 148 -3.00 -17.03 13.46
C ALA A 148 -3.45 -18.49 13.54
N ALA A 149 -4.74 -18.79 13.36
CA ALA A 149 -5.27 -20.15 13.36
C ALA A 149 -4.60 -21.04 12.28
N LYS A 150 -4.41 -20.51 11.06
CA LYS A 150 -3.69 -21.22 9.98
C LYS A 150 -2.25 -21.59 10.35
N VAL A 151 -1.54 -20.73 11.10
CA VAL A 151 -0.17 -21.03 11.55
C VAL A 151 -0.20 -22.16 12.58
N LEU A 152 -1.14 -22.12 13.54
CA LEU A 152 -1.29 -23.17 14.55
C LEU A 152 -1.69 -24.53 13.94
N GLU A 153 -2.54 -24.53 12.91
CA GLU A 153 -2.88 -25.75 12.15
C GLU A 153 -1.64 -26.37 11.48
N LYS A 154 -0.77 -25.53 10.89
CA LYS A 154 0.48 -26.02 10.28
C LYS A 154 1.45 -26.55 11.33
N ASP A 155 1.55 -25.90 12.49
CA ASP A 155 2.36 -26.40 13.60
C ASP A 155 1.83 -27.75 14.11
N ALA A 156 0.54 -27.88 14.33
CA ALA A 156 -0.07 -29.15 14.75
C ALA A 156 0.19 -30.28 13.74
N ALA A 157 0.11 -29.99 12.43
CA ALA A 157 0.43 -30.96 11.40
C ALA A 157 1.91 -31.40 11.44
N LEU A 158 2.84 -30.43 11.63
CA LEU A 158 4.27 -30.73 11.78
C LEU A 158 4.54 -31.56 13.03
N GLN A 159 3.93 -31.24 14.17
CA GLN A 159 4.09 -31.98 15.41
C GLN A 159 3.57 -33.43 15.27
N ALA A 160 2.46 -33.63 14.56
CA ALA A 160 1.95 -34.99 14.26
C ALA A 160 2.93 -35.79 13.38
N GLU A 161 3.57 -35.16 12.40
CA GLU A 161 4.58 -35.80 11.55
C GLU A 161 5.84 -36.17 12.34
N LEU A 162 6.31 -35.31 13.25
CA LEU A 162 7.55 -35.56 14.01
C LEU A 162 7.40 -36.58 15.15
N ASN A 163 6.19 -36.78 15.67
CA ASN A 163 5.92 -37.65 16.83
C ASN A 163 5.17 -38.92 16.46
N GLY A 164 4.88 -39.15 15.18
CA GLY A 164 4.26 -40.38 14.66
C GLY A 164 5.29 -41.33 14.14
#